data_c4d24bb12db2fce14e5350355eac4bd0
#
_entry.id   c4d24bb12db2fce14e5350355eac4bd0
#
_cell.length_a   1.000
_cell.length_b   1.000
_cell.length_c   1.000
_cell.angle_alpha   90.00
_cell.angle_beta   90.00
_cell.angle_gamma   90.00
#
_symmetry.space_group_name_H-M   'P 1'
#
loop_
_entity.id
_entity.type
_entity.pdbx_description
1 polymer ?
#
loop_
_entity_poly.entity_id
_entity_poly.type
_entity_poly.pdbx_seq_one_letter_code
_entity_poly.pdbx_strand_id
1 'polypeptide(L)'
;MQTQTLNARVLKKTQLSERVVGLTLGLDGGGELPVWEPGAHIELALGTSEPLYRQYSLCGTQADHQHWQIAVLKDEASRGGSAYIHEVLQEGDVLPVSVPKNHFPFAAQKRCYFIAGGIGITPIIPMIEAAAAAGLDWQLLYLARSAADFIFLQDLQQHDATRVQVHASDASGQFDLQAALLALDAHTTVYSCGPQGLLDALEQYQVQQQHVGWQLVLERFAVAVDDSVLTGNAFTVTLHKSGKQIQVGHEETILAALKREGIRVKCSCQNGTCGTCETVVISGRPEHRDFVLSPEERELNETMMVCVSRALSDELVLDL
;
A
#
# COMPACT_ATOMS: atom_id res chain seq x y z
N MET A 1 11.01 13.53 -10.45
CA MET A 1 12.08 13.41 -9.42
C MET A 1 12.67 12.00 -9.48
N GLN A 2 14.00 11.85 -9.52
CA GLN A 2 14.63 10.53 -9.39
C GLN A 2 14.40 10.05 -7.96
N THR A 3 13.68 8.94 -7.78
CA THR A 3 13.53 8.31 -6.46
C THR A 3 14.91 7.87 -5.99
N GLN A 4 15.37 8.41 -4.87
CA GLN A 4 16.64 8.01 -4.28
C GLN A 4 16.58 6.52 -3.94
N THR A 5 17.55 5.75 -4.44
CA THR A 5 17.64 4.30 -4.26
C THR A 5 18.83 3.99 -3.39
N LEU A 6 18.65 3.09 -2.43
CA LEU A 6 19.67 2.55 -1.53
C LEU A 6 19.92 1.09 -1.89
N ASN A 7 21.10 0.58 -1.56
CA ASN A 7 21.35 -0.85 -1.56
C ASN A 7 21.12 -1.41 -0.16
N ALA A 8 20.14 -2.28 0.00
CA ALA A 8 19.86 -2.96 1.26
C ALA A 8 20.30 -4.42 1.20
N ARG A 9 20.90 -4.91 2.28
CA ARG A 9 21.26 -6.32 2.47
C ARG A 9 20.16 -7.02 3.26
N VAL A 10 19.76 -8.20 2.81
CA VAL A 10 18.91 -9.12 3.58
C VAL A 10 19.75 -9.69 4.72
N LEU A 11 19.52 -9.22 5.94
CA LEU A 11 20.23 -9.68 7.12
C LEU A 11 19.61 -10.93 7.70
N LYS A 12 18.28 -11.03 7.63
CA LYS A 12 17.52 -12.17 8.15
C LYS A 12 16.26 -12.40 7.32
N LYS A 13 15.95 -13.69 7.09
CA LYS A 13 14.70 -14.14 6.50
C LYS A 13 14.05 -15.15 7.43
N THR A 14 12.90 -14.80 8.00
CA THR A 14 12.22 -15.61 9.03
C THR A 14 10.86 -16.07 8.53
N GLN A 15 10.53 -17.35 8.68
CA GLN A 15 9.17 -17.83 8.44
C GLN A 15 8.27 -17.38 9.59
N LEU A 16 7.27 -16.53 9.30
CA LEU A 16 6.31 -16.00 10.28
C LEU A 16 5.02 -16.83 10.34
N SER A 17 4.59 -17.37 9.20
CA SER A 17 3.51 -18.35 9.09
C SER A 17 3.76 -19.21 7.84
N GLU A 18 2.90 -20.17 7.54
CA GLU A 18 3.04 -20.99 6.32
C GLU A 18 3.17 -20.14 5.05
N ARG A 19 2.48 -19.01 4.98
CA ARG A 19 2.39 -18.14 3.81
C ARG A 19 3.12 -16.80 3.95
N VAL A 20 3.73 -16.50 5.08
CA VAL A 20 4.36 -15.20 5.31
C VAL A 20 5.81 -15.36 5.73
N VAL A 21 6.70 -14.64 5.05
CA VAL A 21 8.10 -14.47 5.46
C VAL A 21 8.35 -13.05 5.92
N GLY A 22 9.10 -12.90 7.01
CA GLY A 22 9.66 -11.63 7.47
C GLY A 22 11.07 -11.44 6.92
N LEU A 23 11.39 -10.22 6.50
CA LEU A 23 12.74 -9.82 6.11
C LEU A 23 13.23 -8.72 7.06
N THR A 24 14.45 -8.87 7.55
CA THR A 24 15.21 -7.78 8.18
C THR A 24 16.25 -7.29 7.20
N LEU A 25 16.19 -6.01 6.90
CA LEU A 25 17.06 -5.34 5.92
C LEU A 25 17.96 -4.35 6.64
N GLY A 26 19.23 -4.30 6.27
CA GLY A 26 20.18 -3.29 6.72
C GLY A 26 20.85 -2.61 5.52
N LEU A 27 21.48 -1.45 5.73
CA LEU A 27 22.22 -0.78 4.67
C LEU A 27 23.42 -1.64 4.24
N ASP A 28 23.58 -1.86 2.93
CA ASP A 28 24.75 -2.56 2.41
C ASP A 28 26.01 -1.73 2.70
N GLY A 29 26.98 -2.34 3.37
CA GLY A 29 28.16 -1.62 3.89
C GLY A 29 27.99 -1.09 5.31
N GLY A 30 26.83 -1.23 5.95
CA GLY A 30 26.54 -0.78 7.32
C GLY A 30 26.14 0.69 7.40
N GLY A 31 25.79 1.13 8.59
CA GLY A 31 25.36 2.50 8.86
C GLY A 31 23.84 2.60 9.14
N GLU A 32 23.38 3.83 9.28
CA GLU A 32 21.97 4.11 9.57
C GLU A 32 21.12 4.16 8.30
N LEU A 33 19.96 3.57 8.37
CA LEU A 33 18.92 3.67 7.36
C LEU A 33 18.12 4.98 7.55
N PRO A 34 17.54 5.55 6.49
CA PRO A 34 16.64 6.69 6.61
C PRO A 34 15.54 6.47 7.63
N VAL A 35 15.27 7.49 8.43
CA VAL A 35 14.13 7.49 9.37
C VAL A 35 12.81 7.43 8.59
N TRP A 36 11.79 6.91 9.23
CA TRP A 36 10.47 6.73 8.64
C TRP A 36 9.36 6.94 9.68
N GLU A 37 8.15 7.15 9.22
CA GLU A 37 6.98 7.35 10.07
C GLU A 37 5.99 6.19 9.95
N PRO A 38 5.14 5.92 10.96
CA PRO A 38 4.12 4.87 10.91
C PRO A 38 3.26 4.97 9.65
N GLY A 39 3.04 3.83 9.00
CA GLY A 39 2.35 3.74 7.70
C GLY A 39 3.28 3.85 6.50
N ALA A 40 4.58 4.11 6.69
CA ALA A 40 5.53 4.15 5.59
C ALA A 40 5.80 2.77 4.98
N HIS A 41 6.11 2.77 3.70
CA HIS A 41 6.50 1.59 2.93
C HIS A 41 7.80 1.86 2.16
N ILE A 42 8.45 0.78 1.75
CA ILE A 42 9.60 0.80 0.85
C ILE A 42 9.27 0.01 -0.42
N GLU A 43 9.91 0.37 -1.52
CA GLU A 43 9.81 -0.35 -2.79
C GLU A 43 11.08 -1.15 -3.03
N LEU A 44 10.96 -2.45 -3.21
CA LEU A 44 12.05 -3.35 -3.55
C LEU A 44 12.12 -3.54 -5.07
N ALA A 45 13.32 -3.47 -5.65
CA ALA A 45 13.59 -3.89 -7.02
C ALA A 45 14.07 -5.35 -7.01
N LEU A 46 13.22 -6.27 -7.43
CA LEU A 46 13.44 -7.71 -7.38
C LEU A 46 13.89 -8.26 -8.74
N GLY A 47 14.83 -9.19 -8.76
CA GLY A 47 15.41 -9.76 -9.99
C GLY A 47 16.54 -8.90 -10.54
N THR A 48 17.14 -9.34 -11.67
CA THR A 48 18.41 -8.77 -12.17
C THR A 48 18.30 -8.01 -13.48
N SER A 49 17.65 -8.55 -14.52
CA SER A 49 17.66 -7.97 -15.87
C SER A 49 16.49 -7.02 -16.14
N GLU A 50 15.32 -7.36 -15.66
CA GLU A 50 14.11 -6.53 -15.67
C GLU A 50 13.51 -6.54 -14.26
N PRO A 51 13.88 -5.59 -13.39
CA PRO A 51 13.46 -5.64 -12.00
C PRO A 51 11.93 -5.48 -11.85
N LEU A 52 11.36 -6.35 -11.03
CA LEU A 52 9.99 -6.24 -10.58
C LEU A 52 9.95 -5.34 -9.36
N TYR A 53 9.29 -4.21 -9.46
CA TYR A 53 9.11 -3.30 -8.33
C TYR A 53 7.92 -3.73 -7.48
N ARG A 54 8.14 -3.90 -6.16
CA ARG A 54 7.09 -4.27 -5.19
C ARG A 54 7.25 -3.46 -3.92
N GLN A 55 6.12 -3.04 -3.40
CA GLN A 55 6.06 -2.24 -2.17
C GLN A 55 5.67 -3.11 -0.98
N TYR A 56 6.30 -2.81 0.16
CA TYR A 56 6.04 -3.48 1.43
C TYR A 56 6.08 -2.46 2.55
N SER A 57 5.06 -2.49 3.41
CA SER A 57 4.99 -1.63 4.57
C SER A 57 6.08 -1.98 5.57
N LEU A 58 6.70 -0.96 6.15
CA LEU A 58 7.62 -1.12 7.26
C LEU A 58 6.84 -1.48 8.52
N CYS A 59 7.23 -2.59 9.18
CA CYS A 59 6.52 -3.12 10.33
C CYS A 59 7.42 -3.34 11.56
N GLY A 60 8.67 -2.89 11.51
CA GLY A 60 9.59 -2.88 12.65
C GLY A 60 9.38 -1.66 13.54
N THR A 61 10.21 -1.57 14.61
CA THR A 61 10.18 -0.40 15.46
C THR A 61 10.93 0.78 14.85
N GLN A 62 10.36 1.97 14.96
CA GLN A 62 10.98 3.21 14.47
C GLN A 62 12.25 3.60 15.24
N ALA A 63 12.43 3.09 16.45
CA ALA A 63 13.63 3.33 17.25
C ALA A 63 14.87 2.60 16.71
N ASP A 64 14.70 1.60 15.84
CA ASP A 64 15.81 0.90 15.20
C ASP A 64 16.20 1.62 13.90
N HIS A 65 17.27 2.38 13.94
CA HIS A 65 17.80 3.10 12.79
C HIS A 65 18.76 2.26 11.93
N GLN A 66 19.06 1.03 12.35
CA GLN A 66 19.98 0.16 11.61
C GLN A 66 19.24 -0.90 10.78
N HIS A 67 17.99 -1.21 11.13
CA HIS A 67 17.24 -2.25 10.48
C HIS A 67 15.84 -1.78 10.05
N TRP A 68 15.44 -2.18 8.86
CA TRP A 68 14.06 -2.17 8.43
C TRP A 68 13.48 -3.57 8.47
N GLN A 69 12.24 -3.70 8.87
CA GLN A 69 11.51 -4.97 8.85
C GLN A 69 10.28 -4.85 7.96
N ILE A 70 10.08 -5.88 7.14
CA ILE A 70 8.88 -6.05 6.31
C ILE A 70 8.38 -7.47 6.44
N ALA A 71 7.10 -7.70 6.18
CA ALA A 71 6.54 -9.04 6.05
C ALA A 71 5.86 -9.20 4.68
N VAL A 72 6.07 -10.35 4.05
CA VAL A 72 5.67 -10.64 2.69
C VAL A 72 4.78 -11.87 2.65
N LEU A 73 3.52 -11.67 2.31
CA LEU A 73 2.56 -12.75 2.05
C LEU A 73 2.85 -13.36 0.67
N LYS A 74 2.94 -14.69 0.61
CA LYS A 74 2.99 -15.43 -0.65
C LYS A 74 1.62 -15.36 -1.33
N ASP A 75 1.54 -14.58 -2.39
CA ASP A 75 0.34 -14.44 -3.20
C ASP A 75 0.26 -15.60 -4.21
N GLU A 76 -0.85 -16.34 -4.22
CA GLU A 76 -1.08 -17.47 -5.13
C GLU A 76 -1.20 -17.01 -6.59
N ALA A 77 -1.74 -15.81 -6.81
CA ALA A 77 -1.81 -15.15 -8.11
C ALA A 77 -0.59 -14.25 -8.37
N SER A 78 0.56 -14.54 -7.75
CA SER A 78 1.74 -13.69 -7.80
C SER A 78 2.18 -13.38 -9.23
N ARG A 79 2.40 -12.09 -9.50
CA ARG A 79 3.08 -11.61 -10.71
C ARG A 79 4.61 -11.67 -10.56
N GLY A 80 5.11 -12.69 -9.85
CA GLY A 80 6.52 -12.99 -9.64
C GLY A 80 7.18 -12.37 -8.42
N GLY A 81 6.68 -11.27 -7.84
CA GLY A 81 7.35 -10.55 -6.75
C GLY A 81 7.40 -11.32 -5.43
N SER A 82 6.24 -11.71 -4.88
CA SER A 82 6.20 -12.48 -3.63
C SER A 82 6.80 -13.86 -3.80
N ALA A 83 6.61 -14.52 -4.96
CA ALA A 83 7.25 -15.80 -5.26
C ALA A 83 8.78 -15.66 -5.24
N TYR A 84 9.36 -14.63 -5.87
CA TYR A 84 10.81 -14.39 -5.84
C TYR A 84 11.33 -14.23 -4.42
N ILE A 85 10.65 -13.46 -3.58
CA ILE A 85 11.05 -13.25 -2.18
C ILE A 85 11.00 -14.57 -1.40
N HIS A 86 9.95 -15.37 -1.57
CA HIS A 86 9.82 -16.64 -0.86
C HIS A 86 10.80 -17.70 -1.31
N GLU A 87 11.06 -17.83 -2.62
CA GLU A 87 11.71 -18.98 -3.23
C GLU A 87 13.16 -18.72 -3.63
N VAL A 88 13.50 -17.47 -3.98
CA VAL A 88 14.80 -17.13 -4.56
C VAL A 88 15.66 -16.29 -3.62
N LEU A 89 15.09 -15.22 -3.04
CA LEU A 89 15.84 -14.27 -2.21
C LEU A 89 16.38 -14.96 -0.95
N GLN A 90 17.68 -14.77 -0.67
CA GLN A 90 18.39 -15.39 0.45
C GLN A 90 18.96 -14.34 1.43
N GLU A 91 19.28 -14.77 2.63
CA GLU A 91 20.11 -13.99 3.56
C GLU A 91 21.48 -13.69 2.92
N GLY A 92 21.94 -12.47 3.05
CA GLY A 92 23.17 -11.95 2.44
C GLY A 92 22.98 -11.29 1.07
N ASP A 93 21.86 -11.53 0.38
CA ASP A 93 21.58 -10.87 -0.88
C ASP A 93 21.44 -9.36 -0.71
N VAL A 94 21.87 -8.62 -1.74
CA VAL A 94 21.75 -7.16 -1.80
C VAL A 94 20.79 -6.79 -2.92
N LEU A 95 19.85 -5.92 -2.60
CA LEU A 95 18.85 -5.45 -3.56
C LEU A 95 18.65 -3.93 -3.45
N PRO A 96 18.34 -3.27 -4.59
CA PRO A 96 17.98 -1.87 -4.57
C PRO A 96 16.63 -1.66 -3.89
N VAL A 97 16.55 -0.70 -2.98
CA VAL A 97 15.33 -0.32 -2.27
C VAL A 97 15.14 1.20 -2.34
N SER A 98 13.90 1.66 -2.37
CA SER A 98 13.61 3.09 -2.28
C SER A 98 13.86 3.62 -0.85
N VAL A 99 14.04 4.93 -0.70
CA VAL A 99 13.78 5.58 0.59
C VAL A 99 12.31 5.37 0.97
N PRO A 100 11.97 5.38 2.29
CA PRO A 100 10.58 5.26 2.74
C PRO A 100 9.67 6.33 2.15
N LYS A 101 8.47 5.93 1.75
CA LYS A 101 7.36 6.81 1.35
C LYS A 101 6.18 6.55 2.26
N ASN A 102 5.36 7.56 2.51
CA ASN A 102 4.19 7.39 3.36
C ASN A 102 2.94 7.95 2.67
N HIS A 103 2.02 7.04 2.29
CA HIS A 103 0.69 7.37 1.77
C HIS A 103 -0.41 6.98 2.75
N PHE A 104 -0.03 6.51 3.94
CA PHE A 104 -0.93 6.11 5.01
C PHE A 104 -0.45 6.69 6.35
N PRO A 105 -0.32 8.04 6.46
CA PRO A 105 0.29 8.67 7.61
C PRO A 105 -0.58 8.50 8.86
N PHE A 106 0.07 8.20 9.98
CA PHE A 106 -0.57 8.17 11.29
C PHE A 106 -0.58 9.59 11.88
N ALA A 107 -1.75 10.18 11.98
CA ALA A 107 -1.94 11.46 12.67
C ALA A 107 -2.43 11.21 14.09
N ALA A 108 -1.73 11.74 15.08
CA ALA A 108 -2.09 11.60 16.49
C ALA A 108 -3.51 12.14 16.77
N GLN A 109 -4.40 11.28 17.23
CA GLN A 109 -5.78 11.58 17.59
C GLN A 109 -6.02 11.19 19.06
N LYS A 110 -7.17 11.53 19.59
CA LYS A 110 -7.53 11.18 20.97
C LYS A 110 -7.79 9.69 21.14
N ARG A 111 -8.43 9.08 20.13
CA ARG A 111 -8.79 7.67 20.11
C ARG A 111 -8.54 7.08 18.72
N CYS A 112 -7.90 5.90 18.69
CA CYS A 112 -7.61 5.15 17.49
C CYS A 112 -8.28 3.79 17.55
N TYR A 113 -8.98 3.42 16.48
CA TYR A 113 -9.49 2.08 16.30
C TYR A 113 -8.83 1.47 15.07
N PHE A 114 -7.97 0.51 15.29
CA PHE A 114 -7.24 -0.16 14.22
C PHE A 114 -8.00 -1.41 13.77
N ILE A 115 -8.16 -1.60 12.46
CA ILE A 115 -8.77 -2.79 11.87
C ILE A 115 -7.78 -3.37 10.87
N ALA A 116 -7.19 -4.51 11.20
CA ALA A 116 -6.23 -5.19 10.34
C ALA A 116 -6.83 -6.47 9.77
N GLY A 117 -6.68 -6.71 8.47
CA GLY A 117 -7.05 -7.95 7.80
C GLY A 117 -5.82 -8.70 7.29
N GLY A 118 -5.47 -9.86 7.90
CA GLY A 118 -4.31 -10.66 7.50
C GLY A 118 -3.01 -9.87 7.47
N ILE A 119 -2.33 -9.85 6.31
CA ILE A 119 -1.05 -9.13 6.14
C ILE A 119 -1.18 -7.61 6.29
N GLY A 120 -2.40 -7.05 6.25
CA GLY A 120 -2.66 -5.63 6.52
C GLY A 120 -2.32 -5.18 7.93
N ILE A 121 -1.91 -6.10 8.80
CA ILE A 121 -1.35 -5.78 10.12
C ILE A 121 -0.02 -5.01 10.02
N THR A 122 0.74 -5.19 8.94
CA THR A 122 2.10 -4.65 8.82
C THR A 122 2.19 -3.12 8.96
N PRO A 123 1.40 -2.26 8.30
CA PRO A 123 1.44 -0.82 8.53
C PRO A 123 0.80 -0.41 9.86
N ILE A 124 -0.04 -1.25 10.44
CA ILE A 124 -0.77 -0.96 11.69
C ILE A 124 0.12 -1.13 12.92
N ILE A 125 1.05 -2.08 12.93
CA ILE A 125 1.96 -2.32 14.07
C ILE A 125 2.68 -1.03 14.51
N PRO A 126 3.41 -0.31 13.64
CA PRO A 126 4.10 0.91 14.07
C PRO A 126 3.14 2.04 14.47
N MET A 127 1.90 2.05 13.97
CA MET A 127 0.87 2.99 14.43
C MET A 127 0.42 2.67 15.87
N ILE A 128 0.28 1.39 16.21
CA ILE A 128 -0.04 0.95 17.57
C ILE A 128 1.10 1.33 18.52
N GLU A 129 2.35 1.09 18.14
CA GLU A 129 3.52 1.49 18.93
C GLU A 129 3.53 3.01 19.17
N ALA A 130 3.29 3.81 18.14
CA ALA A 130 3.23 5.26 18.24
C ALA A 130 2.05 5.73 19.11
N ALA A 131 0.87 5.14 18.96
CA ALA A 131 -0.30 5.44 19.77
C ALA A 131 -0.06 5.11 21.25
N ALA A 132 0.51 3.95 21.54
CA ALA A 132 0.88 3.52 22.89
C ALA A 132 1.92 4.46 23.52
N ALA A 133 2.97 4.80 22.78
CA ALA A 133 4.01 5.73 23.23
C ALA A 133 3.48 7.14 23.52
N ALA A 134 2.49 7.59 22.73
CA ALA A 134 1.80 8.88 22.94
C ALA A 134 0.72 8.84 24.03
N GLY A 135 0.46 7.69 24.66
CA GLY A 135 -0.59 7.52 25.67
C GLY A 135 -2.01 7.68 25.14
N LEU A 136 -2.22 7.44 23.83
CA LEU A 136 -3.53 7.52 23.21
C LEU A 136 -4.41 6.34 23.60
N ASP A 137 -5.74 6.53 23.57
CA ASP A 137 -6.68 5.42 23.67
C ASP A 137 -6.74 4.68 22.32
N TRP A 138 -6.28 3.43 22.30
CA TRP A 138 -6.27 2.61 21.09
C TRP A 138 -6.86 1.23 21.31
N GLN A 139 -7.44 0.68 20.27
CA GLN A 139 -7.91 -0.70 20.21
C GLN A 139 -7.58 -1.29 18.84
N LEU A 140 -7.33 -2.59 18.79
CA LEU A 140 -7.08 -3.36 17.58
C LEU A 140 -8.13 -4.45 17.41
N LEU A 141 -8.79 -4.45 16.26
CA LEU A 141 -9.52 -5.60 15.71
C LEU A 141 -8.65 -6.26 14.64
N TYR A 142 -8.11 -7.44 14.93
CA TYR A 142 -7.29 -8.20 13.99
C TYR A 142 -8.08 -9.36 13.42
N LEU A 143 -8.38 -9.30 12.13
CA LEU A 143 -9.16 -10.27 11.37
C LEU A 143 -8.22 -11.13 10.53
N ALA A 144 -8.43 -12.45 10.54
CA ALA A 144 -7.72 -13.36 9.65
C ALA A 144 -8.67 -14.48 9.20
N ARG A 145 -8.25 -15.26 8.20
CA ARG A 145 -9.00 -16.42 7.76
C ARG A 145 -8.92 -17.54 8.80
N SER A 146 -7.73 -17.83 9.29
CA SER A 146 -7.46 -18.86 10.28
C SER A 146 -6.58 -18.35 11.43
N ALA A 147 -6.56 -19.09 12.53
CA ALA A 147 -5.70 -18.77 13.68
C ALA A 147 -4.20 -18.81 13.33
N ALA A 148 -3.80 -19.60 12.35
CA ALA A 148 -2.42 -19.71 11.89
C ALA A 148 -1.95 -18.48 11.07
N ASP A 149 -2.88 -17.65 10.60
CA ASP A 149 -2.57 -16.45 9.80
C ASP A 149 -2.28 -15.21 10.65
N PHE A 150 -2.45 -15.27 11.98
CA PHE A 150 -2.14 -14.16 12.88
C PHE A 150 -0.63 -14.05 13.11
N ILE A 151 0.04 -13.27 12.28
CA ILE A 151 1.46 -12.93 12.49
C ILE A 151 1.59 -11.81 13.52
N PHE A 152 2.72 -11.75 14.25
CA PHE A 152 3.03 -10.73 15.28
C PHE A 152 2.03 -10.64 16.45
N LEU A 153 1.10 -11.60 16.58
CA LEU A 153 0.05 -11.53 17.62
C LEU A 153 0.62 -11.50 19.03
N GLN A 154 1.69 -12.28 19.30
CA GLN A 154 2.31 -12.31 20.62
C GLN A 154 2.92 -10.94 20.99
N ASP A 155 3.59 -10.30 20.04
CA ASP A 155 4.21 -8.98 20.25
C ASP A 155 3.14 -7.91 20.49
N LEU A 156 2.06 -7.94 19.71
CA LEU A 156 0.92 -7.04 19.90
C LEU A 156 0.25 -7.19 21.27
N GLN A 157 0.08 -8.43 21.74
CA GLN A 157 -0.51 -8.72 23.05
C GLN A 157 0.40 -8.34 24.23
N GLN A 158 1.73 -8.26 24.03
CA GLN A 158 2.65 -7.77 25.04
C GLN A 158 2.47 -6.27 25.34
N HIS A 159 1.99 -5.47 24.39
CA HIS A 159 1.66 -4.07 24.65
C HIS A 159 0.45 -3.93 25.60
N ASP A 160 -0.66 -4.56 25.26
CA ASP A 160 -1.87 -4.67 26.11
C ASP A 160 -2.83 -5.68 25.49
N ALA A 161 -2.87 -6.89 26.03
CA ALA A 161 -3.75 -7.95 25.51
C ALA A 161 -5.25 -7.59 25.58
N THR A 162 -5.65 -6.69 26.47
CA THR A 162 -7.06 -6.27 26.63
C THR A 162 -7.53 -5.35 25.50
N ARG A 163 -6.60 -4.75 24.77
CA ARG A 163 -6.85 -3.86 23.63
C ARG A 163 -6.85 -4.58 22.26
N VAL A 164 -6.47 -5.87 22.25
CA VAL A 164 -6.31 -6.66 21.03
C VAL A 164 -7.43 -7.69 20.95
N GLN A 165 -8.40 -7.45 20.06
CA GLN A 165 -9.43 -8.41 19.69
C GLN A 165 -9.02 -9.14 18.43
N VAL A 166 -9.06 -10.48 18.44
CA VAL A 166 -8.78 -11.32 17.27
C VAL A 166 -10.03 -12.07 16.83
N HIS A 167 -10.17 -12.28 15.52
CA HIS A 167 -11.26 -13.09 14.98
C HIS A 167 -10.81 -13.88 13.75
N ALA A 168 -10.94 -15.21 13.82
CA ALA A 168 -10.66 -16.13 12.73
C ALA A 168 -11.97 -16.57 12.06
N SER A 169 -12.13 -16.27 10.78
CA SER A 169 -13.43 -16.49 10.08
C SER A 169 -13.73 -17.95 9.77
N ASP A 170 -12.71 -18.81 9.67
CA ASP A 170 -12.91 -20.25 9.45
C ASP A 170 -13.57 -20.98 10.64
N ALA A 171 -13.29 -20.50 11.86
CA ALA A 171 -13.84 -21.07 13.09
C ALA A 171 -15.15 -20.39 13.54
N SER A 172 -15.29 -19.08 13.28
CA SER A 172 -16.37 -18.26 13.90
C SER A 172 -17.29 -17.59 12.87
N GLY A 173 -17.10 -17.86 11.56
CA GLY A 173 -17.84 -17.17 10.49
C GLY A 173 -17.37 -15.73 10.29
N GLN A 174 -18.13 -14.94 9.55
CA GLN A 174 -17.80 -13.53 9.33
C GLN A 174 -17.98 -12.71 10.61
N PHE A 175 -17.06 -11.78 10.84
CA PHE A 175 -17.17 -10.84 11.95
C PHE A 175 -18.27 -9.81 11.69
N ASP A 176 -19.07 -9.51 12.72
CA ASP A 176 -20.06 -8.42 12.66
C ASP A 176 -19.37 -7.06 12.79
N LEU A 177 -18.89 -6.56 11.64
CA LEU A 177 -18.22 -5.28 11.55
C LEU A 177 -19.13 -4.10 11.91
N GLN A 178 -20.42 -4.20 11.58
CA GLN A 178 -21.39 -3.13 11.86
C GLN A 178 -21.56 -2.92 13.36
N ALA A 179 -21.69 -4.00 14.12
CA ALA A 179 -21.80 -3.91 15.59
C ALA A 179 -20.56 -3.25 16.22
N ALA A 180 -19.37 -3.56 15.74
CA ALA A 180 -18.13 -2.95 16.23
C ALA A 180 -18.04 -1.44 15.91
N LEU A 181 -18.45 -1.05 14.72
CA LEU A 181 -18.40 0.35 14.27
C LEU A 181 -19.47 1.22 14.94
N LEU A 182 -20.64 0.66 15.28
CA LEU A 182 -21.71 1.36 16.01
C LEU A 182 -21.27 1.81 17.42
N ALA A 183 -20.30 1.11 18.02
CA ALA A 183 -19.79 1.43 19.35
C ALA A 183 -18.76 2.58 19.36
N LEU A 184 -18.33 3.07 18.18
CA LEU A 184 -17.33 4.11 18.07
C LEU A 184 -17.92 5.51 18.25
N ASP A 185 -17.18 6.36 18.96
CA ASP A 185 -17.56 7.77 19.16
C ASP A 185 -16.97 8.69 18.07
N ALA A 186 -17.50 9.92 18.03
CA ALA A 186 -17.12 10.96 17.05
C ALA A 186 -15.65 11.42 17.11
N HIS A 187 -14.89 11.04 18.13
CA HIS A 187 -13.48 11.41 18.32
C HIS A 187 -12.53 10.29 17.91
N THR A 188 -13.08 9.20 17.36
CA THR A 188 -12.29 8.05 16.93
C THR A 188 -11.79 8.24 15.50
N THR A 189 -10.53 7.91 15.27
CA THR A 189 -10.02 7.69 13.91
C THR A 189 -9.86 6.20 13.70
N VAL A 190 -10.52 5.67 12.68
CA VAL A 190 -10.42 4.27 12.25
C VAL A 190 -9.33 4.18 11.19
N TYR A 191 -8.27 3.45 11.48
CA TYR A 191 -7.22 3.09 10.52
C TYR A 191 -7.42 1.65 10.09
N SER A 192 -7.50 1.39 8.79
CA SER A 192 -7.65 0.01 8.33
C SER A 192 -6.78 -0.31 7.12
N CYS A 193 -6.21 -1.51 7.16
CA CYS A 193 -5.54 -2.15 6.03
C CYS A 193 -5.89 -3.63 6.00
N GLY A 194 -6.17 -4.17 4.81
CA GLY A 194 -6.58 -5.56 4.66
C GLY A 194 -7.12 -5.90 3.27
N PRO A 195 -7.81 -7.04 3.15
CA PRO A 195 -8.44 -7.45 1.89
C PRO A 195 -9.49 -6.44 1.40
N GLN A 196 -9.62 -6.32 0.09
CA GLN A 196 -10.54 -5.39 -0.55
C GLN A 196 -11.96 -5.44 0.03
N GLY A 197 -12.52 -6.63 0.22
CA GLY A 197 -13.89 -6.76 0.76
C GLY A 197 -14.07 -6.18 2.17
N LEU A 198 -13.02 -6.20 3.01
CA LEU A 198 -13.05 -5.53 4.31
C LEU A 198 -13.08 -4.01 4.15
N LEU A 199 -12.21 -3.48 3.30
CA LEU A 199 -12.08 -2.03 3.10
C LEU A 199 -13.33 -1.46 2.42
N ASP A 200 -13.89 -2.16 1.44
CA ASP A 200 -15.13 -1.78 0.77
C ASP A 200 -16.32 -1.78 1.74
N ALA A 201 -16.39 -2.75 2.66
CA ALA A 201 -17.44 -2.79 3.69
C ALA A 201 -17.33 -1.59 4.65
N LEU A 202 -16.12 -1.16 5.03
CA LEU A 202 -15.89 0.02 5.86
C LEU A 202 -16.33 1.30 5.16
N GLU A 203 -15.95 1.49 3.89
CA GLU A 203 -16.36 2.64 3.09
C GLU A 203 -17.88 2.68 2.89
N GLN A 204 -18.49 1.56 2.54
CA GLN A 204 -19.94 1.47 2.37
C GLN A 204 -20.67 1.82 3.66
N TYR A 205 -20.19 1.33 4.81
CA TYR A 205 -20.76 1.67 6.10
C TYR A 205 -20.67 3.18 6.37
N GLN A 206 -19.52 3.80 6.13
CA GLN A 206 -19.33 5.25 6.33
C GLN A 206 -20.28 6.07 5.44
N VAL A 207 -20.44 5.68 4.16
CA VAL A 207 -21.35 6.35 3.22
C VAL A 207 -22.83 6.20 3.65
N GLN A 208 -23.24 5.00 4.09
CA GLN A 208 -24.62 4.73 4.50
C GLN A 208 -25.01 5.46 5.79
N GLN A 209 -24.07 5.61 6.69
CA GLN A 209 -24.27 6.28 7.98
C GLN A 209 -23.87 7.75 7.90
N GLN A 210 -24.59 8.56 7.15
CA GLN A 210 -24.31 9.98 6.80
C GLN A 210 -23.84 10.89 7.95
N HIS A 211 -23.83 10.41 9.21
CA HIS A 211 -23.49 11.17 10.41
C HIS A 211 -22.59 10.42 11.40
N VAL A 212 -21.80 9.41 10.92
CA VAL A 212 -20.73 8.88 11.77
C VAL A 212 -19.72 10.00 12.02
N GLY A 213 -19.55 10.38 13.27
CA GLY A 213 -18.62 11.44 13.62
C GLY A 213 -17.15 11.03 13.56
N TRP A 214 -16.84 9.70 13.44
CA TRP A 214 -15.48 9.19 13.35
C TRP A 214 -14.92 9.29 11.92
N GLN A 215 -13.59 9.35 11.82
CA GLN A 215 -12.86 9.43 10.55
C GLN A 215 -12.39 8.05 10.11
N LEU A 216 -12.36 7.80 8.80
CA LEU A 216 -11.83 6.56 8.21
C LEU A 216 -10.60 6.88 7.37
N VAL A 217 -9.51 6.16 7.65
CA VAL A 217 -8.24 6.23 6.91
C VAL A 217 -7.88 4.82 6.47
N LEU A 218 -7.73 4.61 5.18
CA LEU A 218 -7.54 3.29 4.58
C LEU A 218 -6.22 3.18 3.82
N GLU A 219 -5.57 2.02 3.89
CA GLU A 219 -4.51 1.63 2.96
C GLU A 219 -4.92 0.40 2.17
N ARG A 220 -4.77 0.48 0.84
CA ARG A 220 -5.08 -0.61 -0.09
C ARG A 220 -3.79 -1.16 -0.71
N PHE A 221 -3.43 -2.41 -0.40
CA PHE A 221 -2.26 -3.07 -1.02
C PHE A 221 -2.52 -3.53 -2.45
N ALA A 222 -3.75 -3.92 -2.72
CA ALA A 222 -4.20 -4.30 -4.05
C ALA A 222 -5.67 -3.93 -4.21
N VAL A 223 -6.03 -3.56 -5.41
CA VAL A 223 -7.42 -3.43 -5.85
C VAL A 223 -7.58 -4.40 -7.01
N ALA A 224 -8.60 -5.23 -6.98
CA ALA A 224 -9.00 -5.96 -8.17
C ALA A 224 -9.46 -4.92 -9.19
N VAL A 225 -8.63 -4.67 -10.18
CA VAL A 225 -9.00 -3.82 -11.30
C VAL A 225 -9.90 -4.69 -12.18
N ASP A 226 -11.20 -4.46 -12.11
CA ASP A 226 -12.15 -5.01 -13.08
C ASP A 226 -11.79 -4.43 -14.46
N ASP A 227 -11.81 -5.24 -15.49
CA ASP A 227 -11.54 -4.80 -16.86
C ASP A 227 -12.46 -3.62 -17.28
N SER A 228 -13.65 -3.52 -16.69
CA SER A 228 -14.55 -2.37 -16.88
C SER A 228 -13.95 -1.05 -16.36
N VAL A 229 -13.10 -1.07 -15.34
CA VAL A 229 -12.40 0.13 -14.82
C VAL A 229 -11.35 0.63 -15.80
N LEU A 230 -10.83 -0.23 -16.67
CA LEU A 230 -9.83 0.13 -17.67
C LEU A 230 -10.44 0.66 -18.97
N THR A 231 -11.75 0.49 -19.15
CA THR A 231 -12.46 0.93 -20.37
C THR A 231 -12.84 2.42 -20.32
N GLY A 232 -12.95 3.06 -21.47
CA GLY A 232 -13.35 4.46 -21.60
C GLY A 232 -13.17 4.97 -23.02
N ASN A 233 -13.37 6.27 -23.24
CA ASN A 233 -13.20 6.87 -24.55
C ASN A 233 -11.74 6.77 -25.02
N ALA A 234 -11.51 6.58 -26.32
CA ALA A 234 -10.16 6.70 -26.87
C ALA A 234 -9.72 8.17 -26.82
N PHE A 235 -8.42 8.40 -26.60
CA PHE A 235 -7.83 9.73 -26.53
C PHE A 235 -6.36 9.70 -26.97
N THR A 236 -5.77 10.87 -27.14
CA THR A 236 -4.37 11.02 -27.52
C THR A 236 -3.52 11.39 -26.31
N VAL A 237 -2.37 10.76 -26.15
CA VAL A 237 -1.32 11.18 -25.23
C VAL A 237 -0.16 11.77 -26.02
N THR A 238 0.18 13.02 -25.78
CA THR A 238 1.34 13.69 -26.35
C THR A 238 2.47 13.74 -25.31
N LEU A 239 3.63 13.22 -25.67
CA LEU A 239 4.81 13.25 -24.81
C LEU A 239 5.50 14.60 -24.94
N HIS A 240 5.56 15.36 -23.86
CA HIS A 240 6.07 16.74 -23.87
C HIS A 240 7.52 16.84 -24.39
N LYS A 241 8.40 15.91 -23.95
CA LYS A 241 9.83 15.94 -24.30
C LYS A 241 10.15 15.59 -25.74
N SER A 242 9.35 14.74 -26.35
CA SER A 242 9.59 14.23 -27.74
C SER A 242 8.60 14.75 -28.76
N GLY A 243 7.48 15.29 -28.34
CA GLY A 243 6.34 15.64 -29.20
C GLY A 243 5.62 14.43 -29.81
N LYS A 244 6.01 13.19 -29.43
CA LYS A 244 5.38 11.98 -29.95
C LYS A 244 3.94 11.86 -29.47
N GLN A 245 3.02 11.59 -30.41
CA GLN A 245 1.61 11.33 -30.11
C GLN A 245 1.33 9.84 -30.10
N ILE A 246 0.56 9.39 -29.12
CA ILE A 246 0.20 7.99 -28.89
C ILE A 246 -1.30 7.91 -28.71
N GLN A 247 -1.95 7.06 -29.50
CA GLN A 247 -3.36 6.76 -29.32
C GLN A 247 -3.55 5.74 -28.21
N VAL A 248 -4.40 6.06 -27.25
CA VAL A 248 -4.85 5.16 -26.20
C VAL A 248 -6.24 4.66 -26.55
N GLY A 249 -6.38 3.35 -26.76
CA GLY A 249 -7.62 2.71 -27.15
C GLY A 249 -8.66 2.64 -26.01
N HIS A 250 -9.87 2.18 -26.35
CA HIS A 250 -11.00 2.09 -25.41
C HIS A 250 -10.74 1.14 -24.23
N GLU A 251 -10.01 0.05 -24.45
CA GLU A 251 -9.71 -1.01 -23.47
C GLU A 251 -8.23 -1.03 -23.11
N GLU A 252 -7.54 0.09 -23.24
CA GLU A 252 -6.09 0.17 -23.05
C GLU A 252 -5.75 1.24 -22.00
N THR A 253 -4.82 0.91 -21.09
CA THR A 253 -4.27 1.90 -20.15
C THR A 253 -3.21 2.76 -20.86
N ILE A 254 -2.97 3.98 -20.34
CA ILE A 254 -1.86 4.83 -20.82
C ILE A 254 -0.54 4.06 -20.69
N LEU A 255 -0.32 3.35 -19.60
CA LEU A 255 0.89 2.55 -19.36
C LEU A 255 1.07 1.45 -20.44
N ALA A 256 0.00 0.78 -20.85
CA ALA A 256 0.04 -0.24 -21.89
C ALA A 256 0.38 0.37 -23.26
N ALA A 257 -0.26 1.50 -23.59
CA ALA A 257 0.01 2.25 -24.82
C ALA A 257 1.47 2.74 -24.89
N LEU A 258 2.01 3.27 -23.78
CA LEU A 258 3.42 3.68 -23.68
C LEU A 258 4.37 2.48 -23.90
N LYS A 259 4.08 1.34 -23.25
CA LYS A 259 4.86 0.11 -23.45
C LYS A 259 4.84 -0.38 -24.90
N ARG A 260 3.68 -0.40 -25.54
CA ARG A 260 3.53 -0.76 -26.96
C ARG A 260 4.43 0.08 -27.86
N GLU A 261 4.58 1.36 -27.53
CA GLU A 261 5.41 2.31 -28.25
C GLU A 261 6.89 2.30 -27.82
N GLY A 262 7.31 1.36 -26.97
CA GLY A 262 8.68 1.20 -26.48
C GLY A 262 9.10 2.22 -25.44
N ILE A 263 8.14 2.96 -24.84
CA ILE A 263 8.41 3.97 -23.82
C ILE A 263 8.32 3.33 -22.45
N ARG A 264 9.40 3.47 -21.69
CA ARG A 264 9.50 2.90 -20.34
C ARG A 264 9.05 3.92 -19.30
N VAL A 265 8.03 3.57 -18.55
CA VAL A 265 7.60 4.28 -17.34
C VAL A 265 7.78 3.34 -16.16
N LYS A 266 8.33 3.86 -15.07
CA LYS A 266 8.47 3.10 -13.83
C LYS A 266 7.08 2.74 -13.32
N CYS A 267 6.81 1.48 -13.04
CA CYS A 267 5.53 1.00 -12.51
C CYS A 267 5.74 -0.18 -11.58
N SER A 268 4.86 -0.34 -10.60
CA SER A 268 4.88 -1.42 -9.61
C SER A 268 3.54 -2.15 -9.54
N CYS A 269 2.56 -1.64 -8.80
CA CYS A 269 1.29 -2.31 -8.54
C CYS A 269 0.40 -2.50 -9.78
N GLN A 270 0.40 -1.56 -10.71
CA GLN A 270 -0.46 -1.48 -11.92
C GLN A 270 -1.97 -1.48 -11.60
N ASN A 271 -2.34 -1.13 -10.38
CA ASN A 271 -3.73 -1.05 -9.92
C ASN A 271 -4.04 0.26 -9.17
N GLY A 272 -3.19 1.29 -9.34
CA GLY A 272 -3.46 2.64 -8.82
C GLY A 272 -3.28 2.84 -7.33
N THR A 273 -2.58 1.93 -6.62
CA THR A 273 -2.45 2.01 -5.15
C THR A 273 -1.07 2.45 -4.67
N CYS A 274 -0.08 2.60 -5.56
CA CYS A 274 1.32 2.69 -5.10
C CYS A 274 2.08 3.96 -5.48
N GLY A 275 1.52 4.82 -6.31
CA GLY A 275 2.17 6.06 -6.76
C GLY A 275 3.39 5.90 -7.68
N THR A 276 3.90 4.66 -7.91
CA THR A 276 5.17 4.47 -8.66
C THR A 276 5.11 4.98 -10.10
N CYS A 277 3.93 4.96 -10.73
CA CYS A 277 3.71 5.41 -12.11
C CYS A 277 3.18 6.84 -12.18
N GLU A 278 3.29 7.61 -11.12
CA GLU A 278 2.90 9.00 -11.11
C GLU A 278 3.63 9.79 -12.19
N THR A 279 2.87 10.51 -12.98
CA THR A 279 3.39 11.27 -14.13
C THR A 279 2.77 12.66 -14.13
N VAL A 280 3.60 13.67 -14.36
CA VAL A 280 3.17 15.07 -14.42
C VAL A 280 2.32 15.31 -15.66
N VAL A 281 1.20 15.99 -15.48
CA VAL A 281 0.29 16.43 -16.55
C VAL A 281 0.61 17.88 -16.88
N ILE A 282 1.07 18.12 -18.10
CA ILE A 282 1.37 19.46 -18.61
C ILE A 282 0.10 20.16 -19.08
N SER A 283 -0.79 19.43 -19.75
CA SER A 283 -2.10 19.92 -20.15
C SER A 283 -3.09 18.80 -20.43
N GLY A 284 -4.38 19.14 -20.50
CA GLY A 284 -5.49 18.21 -20.58
C GLY A 284 -6.11 17.96 -19.22
N ARG A 285 -7.18 17.17 -19.20
CA ARG A 285 -7.90 16.85 -17.95
C ARG A 285 -7.89 15.34 -17.70
N PRO A 286 -7.14 14.86 -16.68
CA PRO A 286 -7.15 13.46 -16.29
C PRO A 286 -8.52 13.01 -15.76
N GLU A 287 -8.82 11.74 -15.97
CA GLU A 287 -9.85 11.00 -15.25
C GLU A 287 -9.13 10.13 -14.21
N HIS A 288 -9.09 10.62 -12.97
CA HIS A 288 -8.40 9.93 -11.88
C HIS A 288 -9.15 8.68 -11.46
N ARG A 289 -8.48 7.52 -11.48
CA ARG A 289 -9.00 6.20 -11.09
C ARG A 289 -8.10 5.51 -10.07
N ASP A 290 -7.12 6.23 -9.55
CA ASP A 290 -6.18 5.76 -8.54
C ASP A 290 -6.75 5.94 -7.11
N PHE A 291 -6.03 5.38 -6.14
CA PHE A 291 -6.31 5.49 -4.71
C PHE A 291 -5.16 6.20 -3.97
N VAL A 292 -4.31 6.93 -4.69
CA VAL A 292 -3.11 7.59 -4.16
C VAL A 292 -3.35 9.07 -3.93
N LEU A 293 -3.90 9.75 -4.95
CA LEU A 293 -4.11 11.19 -4.89
C LEU A 293 -5.31 11.54 -4.00
N SER A 294 -5.14 12.53 -3.14
CA SER A 294 -6.24 13.10 -2.35
C SER A 294 -7.26 13.81 -3.25
N PRO A 295 -8.48 14.07 -2.77
CA PRO A 295 -9.46 14.84 -3.54
C PRO A 295 -8.90 16.20 -4.01
N GLU A 296 -8.14 16.90 -3.16
CA GLU A 296 -7.53 18.19 -3.46
C GLU A 296 -6.47 18.08 -4.56
N GLU A 297 -5.60 17.05 -4.49
CA GLU A 297 -4.59 16.79 -5.52
C GLU A 297 -5.22 16.43 -6.86
N ARG A 298 -6.32 15.66 -6.87
CA ARG A 298 -7.07 15.35 -8.10
C ARG A 298 -7.67 16.59 -8.74
N GLU A 299 -8.15 17.55 -7.95
CA GLU A 299 -8.72 18.81 -8.48
C GLU A 299 -7.66 19.66 -9.17
N LEU A 300 -6.40 19.62 -8.71
CA LEU A 300 -5.28 20.37 -9.31
C LEU A 300 -4.91 19.83 -10.71
N ASN A 301 -5.14 18.55 -10.99
CA ASN A 301 -4.79 17.87 -12.24
C ASN A 301 -3.29 18.01 -12.65
N GLU A 302 -2.40 18.17 -11.67
CA GLU A 302 -0.96 18.33 -11.91
C GLU A 302 -0.24 17.02 -12.18
N THR A 303 -0.75 15.92 -11.63
CA THR A 303 -0.20 14.58 -11.81
C THR A 303 -1.29 13.54 -12.02
N MET A 304 -0.93 12.35 -12.51
CA MET A 304 -1.83 11.21 -12.64
C MET A 304 -1.12 9.87 -12.57
N MET A 305 -1.85 8.82 -12.19
CA MET A 305 -1.34 7.45 -12.22
C MET A 305 -1.63 6.79 -13.57
N VAL A 306 -0.64 6.75 -14.47
CA VAL A 306 -0.82 6.28 -15.87
C VAL A 306 -1.17 4.79 -16.00
N CYS A 307 -1.09 4.00 -14.91
CA CYS A 307 -1.45 2.59 -14.92
C CYS A 307 -2.96 2.32 -14.88
N VAL A 308 -3.78 3.27 -14.38
CA VAL A 308 -5.25 3.10 -14.24
C VAL A 308 -6.04 4.31 -14.72
N SER A 309 -5.50 5.53 -14.53
CA SER A 309 -6.20 6.76 -14.87
C SER A 309 -6.28 6.96 -16.39
N ARG A 310 -7.31 7.67 -16.85
CA ARG A 310 -7.59 7.93 -18.25
C ARG A 310 -7.70 9.44 -18.50
N ALA A 311 -8.42 9.86 -19.55
CA ALA A 311 -8.64 11.25 -19.87
C ALA A 311 -10.13 11.58 -19.95
N LEU A 312 -10.50 12.76 -19.42
CA LEU A 312 -11.77 13.41 -19.65
C LEU A 312 -11.73 14.33 -20.89
N SER A 313 -10.53 14.74 -21.31
CA SER A 313 -10.27 15.50 -22.54
C SER A 313 -9.83 14.57 -23.69
N ASP A 314 -9.95 15.05 -24.93
CA ASP A 314 -9.53 14.29 -26.13
C ASP A 314 -8.00 14.11 -26.19
N GLU A 315 -7.25 14.93 -25.46
CA GLU A 315 -5.79 14.91 -25.41
C GLU A 315 -5.28 15.16 -23.98
N LEU A 316 -4.19 14.46 -23.65
CA LEU A 316 -3.34 14.73 -22.49
C LEU A 316 -1.91 14.98 -22.95
N VAL A 317 -1.23 15.99 -22.41
CA VAL A 317 0.20 16.19 -22.59
C VAL A 317 0.91 15.80 -21.28
N LEU A 318 1.79 14.81 -21.36
CA LEU A 318 2.50 14.26 -20.19
C LEU A 318 4.00 14.60 -20.24
N ASP A 319 4.62 14.84 -19.09
CA ASP A 319 6.08 15.12 -18.96
C ASP A 319 6.92 13.84 -19.10
N LEU A 320 6.85 13.26 -20.30
CA LEU A 320 7.59 12.05 -20.70
C LEU A 320 8.44 12.30 -21.92
#